data_c7732161ebe1892f86ece85e3ccafb4c
#
_entry.id   c7732161ebe1892f86ece85e3ccafb4c
#
_cell.length_a   1.000
_cell.length_b   1.000
_cell.length_c   1.000
_cell.angle_alpha   90.00
_cell.angle_beta   90.00
_cell.angle_gamma   90.00
#
_symmetry.space_group_name_H-M   'P 1'
#
loop_
_entity.id
_entity.type
_entity.pdbx_description
1 polymer ?
#
loop_
_entity_poly.entity_id
_entity_poly.type
_entity_poly.pdbx_seq_one_letter_code
_entity_poly.pdbx_strand_id
1 'polypeptide(L)'
;IGFQFIVSIVLIISAMFVRQQNRFMQKYSLGFDKDQVVVVELNRNIMHDHKDSYVGGLKEYPGIEDVAFSVYELSKEDDMIDLEYARHEDKDVFFKVFYASENFLSVMDIQVEEGRDFTREDLNKAQSDYIINPAAERDFHLHPGDRFNDRTVLGVSKDFRFNSCRIASSPFVFALNNDIPNPKLVSYIRFNSKTNLQEAVAHVRETLKEIDPTF
;
A
#
# COMPACT_ATOMS: atom_id res chain seq x y z
N ILE A 1 -45.03 16.34 25.96
CA ILE A 1 -44.42 15.07 26.43
C ILE A 1 -44.21 14.11 25.25
N GLY A 2 -45.19 13.85 24.37
CA GLY A 2 -45.08 12.91 23.26
C GLY A 2 -43.97 13.26 22.23
N PHE A 3 -43.81 14.53 21.86
CA PHE A 3 -42.80 15.01 20.92
C PHE A 3 -41.36 14.78 21.44
N GLN A 4 -41.14 15.01 22.73
CA GLN A 4 -39.83 14.80 23.38
C GLN A 4 -39.43 13.31 23.38
N PHE A 5 -40.38 12.40 23.60
CA PHE A 5 -40.13 10.96 23.50
C PHE A 5 -39.75 10.54 22.07
N ILE A 6 -40.44 11.05 21.06
CA ILE A 6 -40.12 10.76 19.65
C ILE A 6 -38.69 11.22 19.32
N VAL A 7 -38.33 12.44 19.69
CA VAL A 7 -36.99 12.98 19.45
C VAL A 7 -35.92 12.12 20.15
N SER A 8 -36.16 11.73 21.42
CA SER A 8 -35.23 10.89 22.18
C SER A 8 -35.04 9.51 21.53
N ILE A 9 -36.11 8.88 21.06
CA ILE A 9 -36.01 7.59 20.38
C ILE A 9 -35.23 7.70 19.07
N VAL A 10 -35.51 8.72 18.26
CA VAL A 10 -34.76 8.96 17.00
C VAL A 10 -33.28 9.14 17.27
N LEU A 11 -32.90 9.92 18.29
CA LEU A 11 -31.49 10.14 18.66
C LEU A 11 -30.81 8.84 19.13
N ILE A 12 -31.50 8.03 19.94
CA ILE A 12 -30.97 6.74 20.39
C ILE A 12 -30.73 5.79 19.21
N ILE A 13 -31.72 5.66 18.33
CA ILE A 13 -31.61 4.82 17.14
C ILE A 13 -30.45 5.30 16.25
N SER A 14 -30.37 6.61 15.99
CA SER A 14 -29.28 7.20 15.19
C SER A 14 -27.91 6.93 15.82
N ALA A 15 -27.77 7.10 17.13
CA ALA A 15 -26.53 6.80 17.85
C ALA A 15 -26.14 5.30 17.76
N MET A 16 -27.13 4.41 17.85
CA MET A 16 -26.91 2.96 17.66
C MET A 16 -26.42 2.63 16.26
N PHE A 17 -27.03 3.21 15.23
CA PHE A 17 -26.59 3.03 13.83
C PHE A 17 -25.17 3.53 13.60
N VAL A 18 -24.85 4.74 14.08
CA VAL A 18 -23.49 5.30 13.96
C VAL A 18 -22.48 4.41 14.68
N ARG A 19 -22.81 3.92 15.88
CA ARG A 19 -21.95 2.99 16.62
C ARG A 19 -21.73 1.67 15.88
N GLN A 20 -22.80 1.12 15.30
CA GLN A 20 -22.72 -0.13 14.53
C GLN A 20 -21.90 0.07 13.25
N GLN A 21 -22.10 1.18 12.54
CA GLN A 21 -21.32 1.54 11.36
C GLN A 21 -19.84 1.73 11.69
N ASN A 22 -19.51 2.43 12.76
CA ASN A 22 -18.12 2.58 13.21
C ASN A 22 -17.48 1.24 13.56
N ARG A 23 -18.19 0.35 14.25
CA ARG A 23 -17.71 -1.00 14.54
C ARG A 23 -17.50 -1.83 13.29
N PHE A 24 -18.37 -1.69 12.30
CA PHE A 24 -18.21 -2.35 11.01
C PHE A 24 -16.95 -1.85 10.29
N MET A 25 -16.74 -0.53 10.22
CA MET A 25 -15.55 0.06 9.60
C MET A 25 -14.25 -0.33 10.31
N GLN A 26 -14.24 -0.40 11.64
CA GLN A 26 -13.07 -0.82 12.42
C GLN A 26 -12.71 -2.31 12.23
N LYS A 27 -13.71 -3.16 12.01
CA LYS A 27 -13.52 -4.61 11.80
C LYS A 27 -13.36 -4.99 10.33
N TYR A 28 -13.52 -4.03 9.44
CA TYR A 28 -13.41 -4.28 8.02
C TYR A 28 -11.96 -4.62 7.67
N SER A 29 -11.73 -5.82 7.14
CA SER A 29 -10.43 -6.20 6.62
C SER A 29 -10.11 -5.39 5.37
N LEU A 30 -9.03 -4.64 5.40
CA LEU A 30 -8.53 -3.89 4.25
C LEU A 30 -7.80 -4.79 3.24
N GLY A 31 -7.58 -6.07 3.59
CA GLY A 31 -6.81 -7.00 2.76
C GLY A 31 -5.30 -6.85 2.92
N PHE A 32 -4.85 -5.98 3.83
CA PHE A 32 -3.46 -5.83 4.23
C PHE A 32 -3.36 -5.54 5.74
N ASP A 33 -2.19 -5.83 6.32
CA ASP A 33 -1.94 -5.59 7.75
C ASP A 33 -1.34 -4.20 7.97
N LYS A 34 -2.13 -3.31 8.54
CA LYS A 34 -1.72 -1.94 8.91
C LYS A 34 -1.24 -1.80 10.35
N ASP A 35 -1.60 -2.76 11.22
CA ASP A 35 -1.45 -2.58 12.68
C ASP A 35 0.00 -2.72 13.14
N GLN A 36 0.84 -3.29 12.29
CA GLN A 36 2.26 -3.57 12.54
C GLN A 36 3.20 -2.78 11.60
N VAL A 37 2.67 -1.79 10.87
CA VAL A 37 3.45 -1.03 9.88
C VAL A 37 3.44 0.45 10.23
N VAL A 38 4.63 1.04 10.33
CA VAL A 38 4.83 2.50 10.42
C VAL A 38 5.24 3.03 9.06
N VAL A 39 4.61 4.12 8.66
CA VAL A 39 4.86 4.77 7.37
C VAL A 39 5.63 6.06 7.61
N VAL A 40 6.71 6.27 6.87
CA VAL A 40 7.57 7.46 6.96
C VAL A 40 7.80 8.01 5.57
N GLU A 41 7.46 9.27 5.37
CA GLU A 41 7.77 10.02 4.15
C GLU A 41 9.25 10.45 4.21
N LEU A 42 10.07 9.99 3.26
CA LEU A 42 11.50 10.27 3.25
C LEU A 42 11.82 11.55 2.48
N ASN A 43 12.80 12.31 2.97
CA ASN A 43 13.33 13.43 2.23
C ASN A 43 14.33 12.95 1.16
N ARG A 44 14.70 13.87 0.24
CA ARG A 44 15.56 13.56 -0.90
C ARG A 44 16.96 13.09 -0.48
N ASN A 45 17.52 13.63 0.60
CA ASN A 45 18.85 13.28 1.09
C ASN A 45 18.93 11.79 1.49
N ILE A 46 17.96 11.34 2.29
CA ILE A 46 17.90 9.94 2.72
C ILE A 46 17.68 9.01 1.51
N MET A 47 16.82 9.42 0.60
CA MET A 47 16.45 8.59 -0.56
C MET A 47 17.59 8.32 -1.52
N HIS A 48 18.38 9.34 -1.84
CA HIS A 48 19.42 9.25 -2.88
C HIS A 48 20.73 8.76 -2.35
N ASP A 49 21.17 9.30 -1.22
CA ASP A 49 22.56 9.16 -0.78
C ASP A 49 22.68 8.20 0.42
N HIS A 50 21.60 7.98 1.16
CA HIS A 50 21.65 7.29 2.44
C HIS A 50 20.62 6.17 2.62
N LYS A 51 19.96 5.70 1.55
CA LYS A 51 18.93 4.66 1.63
C LYS A 51 19.42 3.38 2.30
N ASP A 52 20.61 2.92 1.93
CA ASP A 52 21.19 1.70 2.50
C ASP A 52 21.58 1.87 3.97
N SER A 53 22.11 3.05 4.33
CA SER A 53 22.40 3.39 5.72
C SER A 53 21.12 3.47 6.56
N TYR A 54 20.05 4.03 6.00
CA TYR A 54 18.75 4.08 6.65
C TYR A 54 18.19 2.68 6.91
N VAL A 55 18.15 1.81 5.90
CA VAL A 55 17.70 0.43 6.07
C VAL A 55 18.58 -0.34 7.05
N GLY A 56 19.90 -0.14 6.98
CA GLY A 56 20.86 -0.76 7.90
C GLY A 56 20.62 -0.35 9.34
N GLY A 57 20.52 0.94 9.62
CA GLY A 57 20.26 1.47 10.96
C GLY A 57 18.90 1.01 11.51
N LEU A 58 17.85 0.98 10.70
CA LEU A 58 16.56 0.46 11.12
C LEU A 58 16.66 -1.02 11.55
N LYS A 59 17.36 -1.84 10.79
CA LYS A 59 17.49 -3.30 11.07
C LYS A 59 18.36 -3.62 12.30
N GLU A 60 19.03 -2.64 12.89
CA GLU A 60 19.69 -2.82 14.19
C GLU A 60 18.70 -3.03 15.34
N TYR A 61 17.46 -2.56 15.18
CA TYR A 61 16.41 -2.83 16.16
C TYR A 61 15.73 -4.20 15.89
N PRO A 62 15.84 -5.17 16.81
CA PRO A 62 15.37 -6.54 16.57
C PRO A 62 13.87 -6.69 16.35
N GLY A 63 13.11 -5.65 16.69
CA GLY A 63 11.67 -5.59 16.48
C GLY A 63 11.25 -5.23 15.06
N ILE A 64 12.17 -4.78 14.20
CA ILE A 64 11.89 -4.47 12.80
C ILE A 64 12.11 -5.71 11.95
N GLU A 65 11.06 -6.17 11.29
CA GLU A 65 11.12 -7.37 10.43
C GLU A 65 11.64 -7.04 9.05
N ASP A 66 11.05 -6.04 8.41
CA ASP A 66 11.48 -5.61 7.08
C ASP A 66 11.04 -4.17 6.78
N VAL A 67 11.63 -3.60 5.70
CA VAL A 67 11.37 -2.25 5.23
C VAL A 67 11.12 -2.28 3.73
N ALA A 68 9.96 -1.79 3.32
CA ALA A 68 9.61 -1.62 1.91
C ALA A 68 9.48 -0.14 1.56
N PHE A 69 9.46 0.14 0.27
CA PHE A 69 9.35 1.50 -0.24
C PHE A 69 8.28 1.59 -1.31
N SER A 70 7.63 2.75 -1.39
CA SER A 70 6.77 3.10 -2.52
C SER A 70 6.95 4.56 -2.91
N VAL A 71 6.44 4.92 -4.06
CA VAL A 71 6.45 6.30 -4.55
C VAL A 71 5.38 7.13 -3.87
N TYR A 72 4.28 6.50 -3.50
CA TYR A 72 3.11 7.13 -2.87
C TYR A 72 2.71 6.39 -1.60
N GLU A 73 2.05 7.08 -0.69
CA GLU A 73 1.42 6.43 0.46
C GLU A 73 0.12 5.74 0.04
N LEU A 74 0.04 4.43 0.31
CA LEU A 74 -1.10 3.60 -0.11
C LEU A 74 -2.45 4.09 0.44
N SER A 75 -2.45 4.76 1.59
CA SER A 75 -3.67 5.22 2.28
C SER A 75 -4.06 6.68 1.96
N LYS A 76 -3.21 7.44 1.29
CA LYS A 76 -3.54 8.80 0.86
C LYS A 76 -4.49 8.79 -0.33
N GLU A 77 -5.39 9.78 -0.33
CA GLU A 77 -6.48 9.90 -1.28
C GLU A 77 -6.05 9.80 -2.76
N ASP A 78 -6.99 9.45 -3.58
CA ASP A 78 -6.96 9.06 -4.99
C ASP A 78 -6.05 9.88 -5.94
N ASP A 79 -5.70 11.10 -5.57
CA ASP A 79 -4.99 12.05 -6.44
C ASP A 79 -3.48 11.78 -6.58
N MET A 80 -2.93 10.84 -5.79
CA MET A 80 -1.49 10.60 -5.69
C MET A 80 -1.03 9.30 -6.37
N ILE A 81 -1.95 8.47 -6.86
CA ILE A 81 -1.63 7.24 -7.59
C ILE A 81 -1.70 7.54 -9.09
N ASP A 82 -0.65 7.17 -9.82
CA ASP A 82 -0.60 7.41 -11.25
C ASP A 82 -1.74 6.70 -11.97
N LEU A 83 -2.55 7.48 -12.69
CA LEU A 83 -3.56 6.97 -13.59
C LEU A 83 -2.94 6.82 -14.98
N GLU A 84 -2.80 5.58 -15.41
CA GLU A 84 -2.33 5.26 -16.75
C GLU A 84 -3.47 4.82 -17.66
N TYR A 85 -3.23 4.90 -18.96
CA TYR A 85 -4.13 4.32 -19.95
C TYR A 85 -3.35 3.36 -20.85
N ALA A 86 -4.04 2.33 -21.32
CA ALA A 86 -3.54 1.41 -22.32
C ALA A 86 -4.64 1.08 -23.32
N ARG A 87 -4.22 0.65 -24.52
CA ARG A 87 -5.15 0.05 -25.47
C ARG A 87 -5.14 -1.46 -25.28
N HIS A 88 -6.29 -1.99 -24.89
CA HIS A 88 -6.49 -3.42 -24.68
C HIS A 88 -7.78 -3.90 -25.35
N GLU A 89 -7.72 -4.98 -26.13
CA GLU A 89 -8.88 -5.50 -26.89
C GLU A 89 -9.62 -4.43 -27.73
N ASP A 90 -8.85 -3.57 -28.43
CA ASP A 90 -9.37 -2.44 -29.21
C ASP A 90 -10.14 -1.36 -28.41
N LYS A 91 -10.02 -1.34 -27.08
CA LYS A 91 -10.58 -0.33 -26.20
C LYS A 91 -9.48 0.42 -25.46
N ASP A 92 -9.73 1.69 -25.19
CA ASP A 92 -8.92 2.46 -24.27
C ASP A 92 -9.38 2.13 -22.84
N VAL A 93 -8.46 1.61 -22.01
CA VAL A 93 -8.72 1.25 -20.61
C VAL A 93 -7.87 2.10 -19.70
N PHE A 94 -8.42 2.45 -18.55
CA PHE A 94 -7.74 3.22 -17.51
C PHE A 94 -7.51 2.35 -16.28
N PHE A 95 -6.34 2.48 -15.70
CA PHE A 95 -5.94 1.75 -14.50
C PHE A 95 -4.98 2.56 -13.65
N LYS A 96 -4.95 2.26 -12.36
CA LYS A 96 -4.03 2.89 -11.41
C LYS A 96 -2.77 2.07 -11.28
N VAL A 97 -1.61 2.75 -11.28
CA VAL A 97 -0.30 2.12 -11.09
C VAL A 97 0.30 2.56 -9.77
N PHE A 98 0.66 1.59 -8.94
CA PHE A 98 1.35 1.82 -7.68
C PHE A 98 2.76 1.24 -7.75
N TYR A 99 3.72 2.14 -7.72
CA TYR A 99 5.14 1.78 -7.80
C TYR A 99 5.72 1.54 -6.42
N ALA A 100 6.30 0.35 -6.24
CA ALA A 100 6.85 -0.09 -4.96
C ALA A 100 8.14 -0.93 -5.11
N SER A 101 8.80 -1.20 -3.99
CA SER A 101 9.90 -2.15 -3.92
C SER A 101 9.41 -3.60 -4.05
N GLU A 102 10.31 -4.50 -4.39
CA GLU A 102 10.00 -5.92 -4.65
C GLU A 102 9.40 -6.66 -3.45
N ASN A 103 9.69 -6.20 -2.24
CA ASN A 103 9.19 -6.80 -1.00
C ASN A 103 7.93 -6.11 -0.43
N PHE A 104 7.35 -5.15 -1.16
CA PHE A 104 6.25 -4.33 -0.66
C PHE A 104 5.02 -5.16 -0.30
N LEU A 105 4.60 -6.09 -1.17
CA LEU A 105 3.43 -6.91 -0.92
C LEU A 105 3.61 -7.77 0.35
N SER A 106 4.80 -8.35 0.52
CA SER A 106 5.16 -9.11 1.72
C SER A 106 5.16 -8.24 2.98
N VAL A 107 5.73 -7.02 2.93
CA VAL A 107 5.74 -6.08 4.07
C VAL A 107 4.33 -5.65 4.46
N MET A 108 3.42 -5.51 3.50
CA MET A 108 2.02 -5.14 3.72
C MET A 108 1.10 -6.33 3.97
N ASP A 109 1.61 -7.57 3.92
CA ASP A 109 0.84 -8.81 3.99
C ASP A 109 -0.25 -8.90 2.91
N ILE A 110 0.03 -8.35 1.74
CA ILE A 110 -0.81 -8.49 0.55
C ILE A 110 -0.45 -9.79 -0.15
N GLN A 111 -1.35 -10.76 -0.13
CA GLN A 111 -1.11 -12.07 -0.73
C GLN A 111 -1.33 -12.04 -2.24
N VAL A 112 -0.54 -12.79 -2.99
CA VAL A 112 -0.77 -13.10 -4.40
C VAL A 112 -1.51 -14.43 -4.46
N GLU A 113 -2.73 -14.44 -5.01
CA GLU A 113 -3.60 -15.63 -5.06
C GLU A 113 -3.32 -16.48 -6.31
N GLU A 114 -2.94 -15.83 -7.41
CA GLU A 114 -2.59 -16.52 -8.66
C GLU A 114 -1.26 -15.99 -9.20
N GLY A 115 -0.47 -16.89 -9.82
CA GLY A 115 0.84 -16.54 -10.33
C GLY A 115 1.91 -16.43 -9.24
N ARG A 116 2.73 -15.39 -9.27
CA ARG A 116 3.82 -15.16 -8.33
C ARG A 116 3.99 -13.68 -7.96
N ASP A 117 4.61 -13.45 -6.82
CA ASP A 117 5.06 -12.14 -6.38
C ASP A 117 6.33 -11.68 -7.13
N PHE A 118 6.72 -10.43 -6.95
CA PHE A 118 7.99 -9.89 -7.42
C PHE A 118 9.17 -10.62 -6.77
N THR A 119 10.27 -10.67 -7.51
CA THR A 119 11.55 -11.19 -7.03
C THR A 119 12.64 -10.16 -7.32
N ARG A 120 13.80 -10.32 -6.68
CA ARG A 120 14.98 -9.49 -6.96
C ARG A 120 15.45 -9.57 -8.42
N GLU A 121 15.16 -10.67 -9.11
CA GLU A 121 15.51 -10.84 -10.52
C GLU A 121 14.69 -9.88 -11.40
N ASP A 122 13.46 -9.56 -11.01
CA ASP A 122 12.60 -8.65 -11.75
C ASP A 122 13.12 -7.21 -11.74
N LEU A 123 13.95 -6.83 -10.76
CA LEU A 123 14.65 -5.53 -10.71
C LEU A 123 15.64 -5.32 -11.88
N ASN A 124 16.11 -6.40 -12.49
CA ASN A 124 17.08 -6.33 -13.60
C ASN A 124 16.42 -6.11 -14.96
N LYS A 125 15.09 -6.10 -15.02
CA LYS A 125 14.37 -5.83 -16.27
C LYS A 125 14.37 -4.33 -16.58
N ALA A 126 14.43 -4.01 -17.87
CA ALA A 126 14.36 -2.61 -18.32
C ALA A 126 13.01 -1.96 -18.00
N GLN A 127 11.97 -2.76 -17.93
CA GLN A 127 10.62 -2.35 -17.50
C GLN A 127 10.06 -3.37 -16.53
N SER A 128 9.37 -2.88 -15.50
CA SER A 128 8.70 -3.73 -14.52
C SER A 128 7.51 -4.45 -15.13
N ASP A 129 7.34 -5.71 -14.81
CA ASP A 129 6.09 -6.43 -15.03
C ASP A 129 5.04 -6.01 -13.99
N TYR A 130 3.82 -6.51 -14.12
CA TYR A 130 2.69 -6.12 -13.29
C TYR A 130 2.20 -7.26 -12.39
N ILE A 131 1.80 -6.90 -11.16
CA ILE A 131 0.88 -7.70 -10.36
C ILE A 131 -0.43 -6.91 -10.32
N ILE A 132 -1.53 -7.53 -10.74
CA ILE A 132 -2.83 -6.89 -10.89
C ILE A 132 -3.75 -7.22 -9.71
N ASN A 133 -4.77 -6.39 -9.49
CA ASN A 133 -5.83 -6.71 -8.54
C ASN A 133 -6.99 -7.47 -9.23
N PRO A 134 -7.91 -8.10 -8.47
CA PRO A 134 -9.06 -8.81 -9.04
C PRO A 134 -9.99 -7.93 -9.90
N ALA A 135 -9.98 -6.61 -9.70
CA ALA A 135 -10.76 -5.71 -10.55
C ALA A 135 -10.13 -5.59 -11.94
N ALA A 136 -8.81 -5.44 -12.04
CA ALA A 136 -8.11 -5.42 -13.33
C ALA A 136 -8.21 -6.76 -14.05
N GLU A 137 -8.06 -7.88 -13.33
CA GLU A 137 -8.26 -9.23 -13.87
C GLU A 137 -9.65 -9.37 -14.52
N ARG A 138 -10.70 -9.04 -13.78
CA ARG A 138 -12.09 -9.16 -14.25
C ARG A 138 -12.42 -8.20 -15.39
N ASP A 139 -12.03 -6.92 -15.25
CA ASP A 139 -12.46 -5.86 -16.16
C ASP A 139 -11.67 -5.86 -17.47
N PHE A 140 -10.44 -6.42 -17.45
CA PHE A 140 -9.56 -6.53 -18.63
C PHE A 140 -9.34 -7.97 -19.10
N HIS A 141 -9.97 -8.96 -18.46
CA HIS A 141 -9.83 -10.39 -18.79
C HIS A 141 -8.35 -10.86 -18.80
N LEU A 142 -7.57 -10.40 -17.83
CA LEU A 142 -6.13 -10.67 -17.72
C LEU A 142 -5.85 -11.79 -16.74
N HIS A 143 -4.89 -12.66 -17.08
CA HIS A 143 -4.41 -13.74 -16.19
C HIS A 143 -2.87 -13.73 -16.11
N PRO A 144 -2.28 -14.39 -15.11
CA PRO A 144 -0.82 -14.53 -15.04
C PRO A 144 -0.25 -15.14 -16.31
N GLY A 145 0.76 -14.48 -16.89
CA GLY A 145 1.39 -14.80 -18.16
C GLY A 145 0.90 -13.97 -19.33
N ASP A 146 -0.22 -13.29 -19.22
CA ASP A 146 -0.73 -12.41 -20.29
C ASP A 146 0.12 -11.15 -20.42
N ARG A 147 0.05 -10.54 -21.59
CA ARG A 147 0.67 -9.24 -21.85
C ARG A 147 -0.35 -8.12 -21.77
N PHE A 148 -0.02 -7.11 -21.00
CA PHE A 148 -0.82 -5.91 -20.85
C PHE A 148 0.10 -4.68 -20.83
N ASN A 149 -0.20 -3.69 -21.68
CA ASN A 149 0.61 -2.47 -21.81
C ASN A 149 2.12 -2.76 -21.99
N ASP A 150 2.45 -3.71 -22.90
CA ASP A 150 3.81 -4.21 -23.17
C ASP A 150 4.54 -4.87 -22.00
N ARG A 151 3.87 -5.15 -20.90
CA ARG A 151 4.39 -5.79 -19.69
C ARG A 151 3.70 -7.14 -19.45
N THR A 152 4.34 -8.02 -18.72
CA THR A 152 3.76 -9.33 -18.36
C THR A 152 3.01 -9.22 -17.05
N VAL A 153 1.84 -9.82 -16.97
CA VAL A 153 1.14 -10.02 -15.70
C VAL A 153 1.80 -11.18 -14.96
N LEU A 154 2.45 -10.91 -13.83
CA LEU A 154 3.13 -11.92 -13.01
C LEU A 154 2.16 -12.67 -12.10
N GLY A 155 1.16 -11.97 -11.59
CA GLY A 155 0.21 -12.52 -10.64
C GLY A 155 -1.00 -11.64 -10.42
N VAL A 156 -1.97 -12.20 -9.70
CA VAL A 156 -3.17 -11.53 -9.22
C VAL A 156 -3.11 -11.45 -7.70
N SER A 157 -3.17 -10.25 -7.16
CA SER A 157 -3.20 -10.06 -5.70
C SER A 157 -4.57 -10.43 -5.13
N LYS A 158 -4.62 -10.78 -3.87
CA LYS A 158 -5.89 -10.82 -3.12
C LYS A 158 -6.54 -9.42 -3.14
N ASP A 159 -7.87 -9.41 -3.05
CA ASP A 159 -8.60 -8.13 -2.96
C ASP A 159 -8.14 -7.35 -1.72
N PHE A 160 -7.67 -6.15 -1.95
CA PHE A 160 -7.26 -5.21 -0.91
C PHE A 160 -7.90 -3.85 -1.17
N ARG A 161 -8.12 -3.09 -0.11
CA ARG A 161 -8.76 -1.78 -0.20
C ARG A 161 -7.88 -0.73 0.43
N PHE A 162 -7.28 0.07 -0.40
CA PHE A 162 -6.49 1.24 0.02
C PHE A 162 -7.35 2.50 0.16
N ASN A 163 -8.58 2.45 -0.35
CA ASN A 163 -9.53 3.56 -0.37
C ASN A 163 -10.72 3.30 0.55
N SER A 164 -11.65 4.25 0.65
CA SER A 164 -12.87 4.11 1.44
C SER A 164 -13.62 2.81 1.13
N CYS A 165 -14.13 2.12 2.16
CA CYS A 165 -14.99 0.93 2.03
C CYS A 165 -16.24 1.15 1.17
N ARG A 166 -16.52 2.39 0.77
CA ARG A 166 -17.68 2.78 -0.03
C ARG A 166 -17.41 2.76 -1.53
N ILE A 167 -16.16 2.73 -1.94
CA ILE A 167 -15.77 2.77 -3.36
C ILE A 167 -15.46 1.34 -3.79
N ALA A 168 -16.06 0.90 -4.89
CA ALA A 168 -15.72 -0.38 -5.49
C ALA A 168 -14.25 -0.39 -5.91
N SER A 169 -13.61 -1.54 -5.80
CA SER A 169 -12.24 -1.72 -6.27
C SER A 169 -12.16 -1.38 -7.75
N SER A 170 -11.33 -0.42 -8.12
CA SER A 170 -11.02 -0.08 -9.52
C SER A 170 -9.82 -0.88 -10.01
N PRO A 171 -9.62 -1.03 -11.33
CA PRO A 171 -8.42 -1.64 -11.88
C PRO A 171 -7.15 -0.99 -11.34
N PHE A 172 -6.30 -1.81 -10.75
CA PHE A 172 -5.10 -1.40 -10.04
C PHE A 172 -3.97 -2.39 -10.30
N VAL A 173 -2.78 -1.88 -10.52
CA VAL A 173 -1.59 -2.69 -10.73
C VAL A 173 -0.46 -2.25 -9.82
N PHE A 174 0.32 -3.20 -9.33
CA PHE A 174 1.62 -2.96 -8.72
C PHE A 174 2.71 -3.07 -9.78
N ALA A 175 3.67 -2.17 -9.75
CA ALA A 175 4.89 -2.18 -10.54
C ALA A 175 6.10 -1.86 -9.67
N LEU A 176 7.30 -2.29 -10.10
CA LEU A 176 8.52 -1.96 -9.37
C LEU A 176 8.92 -0.50 -9.61
N ASN A 177 9.43 0.15 -8.58
CA ASN A 177 9.81 1.56 -8.60
C ASN A 177 11.13 1.86 -9.33
N ASN A 178 11.82 0.84 -9.88
CA ASN A 178 13.03 0.99 -10.68
C ASN A 178 12.77 1.72 -12.02
N ASP A 179 11.52 1.77 -12.48
CA ASP A 179 11.13 2.46 -13.72
C ASP A 179 11.03 3.98 -13.54
N ILE A 180 11.00 4.49 -12.30
CA ILE A 180 10.78 5.90 -12.02
C ILE A 180 12.11 6.59 -11.71
N PRO A 181 12.53 7.58 -12.50
CA PRO A 181 13.70 8.38 -12.19
C PRO A 181 13.46 9.24 -10.94
N ASN A 182 14.34 9.12 -9.94
CA ASN A 182 14.31 9.95 -8.72
C ASN A 182 12.93 10.01 -8.02
N PRO A 183 12.33 8.88 -7.66
CA PRO A 183 11.03 8.87 -7.03
C PRO A 183 11.10 9.54 -5.65
N LYS A 184 10.04 10.22 -5.23
CA LYS A 184 9.83 10.42 -3.79
C LYS A 184 9.56 9.05 -3.20
N LEU A 185 10.15 8.73 -2.06
CA LEU A 185 9.94 7.44 -1.42
C LEU A 185 9.22 7.61 -0.08
N VAL A 186 8.25 6.75 0.10
CA VAL A 186 7.60 6.48 1.38
C VAL A 186 8.10 5.14 1.86
N SER A 187 8.67 5.07 3.07
CA SER A 187 9.09 3.81 3.67
C SER A 187 7.97 3.23 4.52
N TYR A 188 7.81 1.92 4.42
CA TYR A 188 6.90 1.08 5.21
C TYR A 188 7.76 0.16 6.05
N ILE A 189 7.69 0.34 7.35
CA ILE A 189 8.52 -0.39 8.33
C ILE A 189 7.62 -1.36 9.06
N ARG A 190 7.81 -2.67 8.83
CA ARG A 190 7.06 -3.72 9.51
C ARG A 190 7.74 -4.08 10.82
N PHE A 191 6.94 -4.14 11.88
CA PHE A 191 7.36 -4.60 13.20
C PHE A 191 6.74 -5.96 13.52
N ASN A 192 7.45 -6.74 14.32
CA ASN A 192 6.86 -7.97 14.84
C ASN A 192 5.82 -7.66 15.94
N SER A 193 4.89 -8.57 16.13
CA SER A 193 3.74 -8.41 17.03
C SER A 193 4.09 -8.25 18.52
N LYS A 194 5.33 -8.50 18.92
CA LYS A 194 5.82 -8.39 20.29
C LYS A 194 6.58 -7.10 20.55
N THR A 195 6.77 -6.28 19.52
CA THR A 195 7.57 -5.05 19.58
C THR A 195 6.86 -4.00 20.40
N ASN A 196 7.60 -3.34 21.28
CA ASN A 196 7.15 -2.10 21.90
C ASN A 196 7.17 -0.98 20.86
N LEU A 197 6.00 -0.63 20.36
CA LEU A 197 5.86 0.35 19.28
C LEU A 197 6.46 1.72 19.63
N GLN A 198 6.41 2.14 20.90
CA GLN A 198 6.96 3.43 21.33
C GLN A 198 8.50 3.44 21.22
N GLU A 199 9.16 2.37 21.65
CA GLU A 199 10.60 2.22 21.54
C GLU A 199 11.03 2.09 20.07
N ALA A 200 10.29 1.33 19.30
CA ALA A 200 10.55 1.13 17.88
C ALA A 200 10.44 2.45 17.08
N VAL A 201 9.39 3.24 17.33
CA VAL A 201 9.24 4.58 16.71
C VAL A 201 10.32 5.54 17.17
N ALA A 202 10.77 5.47 18.43
CA ALA A 202 11.89 6.26 18.91
C ALA A 202 13.18 5.89 18.14
N HIS A 203 13.46 4.59 17.97
CA HIS A 203 14.61 4.12 17.19
C HIS A 203 14.55 4.60 15.72
N VAL A 204 13.39 4.49 15.07
CA VAL A 204 13.21 5.03 13.70
C VAL A 204 13.56 6.51 13.63
N ARG A 205 13.10 7.30 14.61
CA ARG A 205 13.36 8.73 14.67
C ARG A 205 14.84 9.05 14.91
N GLU A 206 15.49 8.28 15.77
CA GLU A 206 16.94 8.41 16.00
C GLU A 206 17.74 8.10 14.75
N THR A 207 17.45 6.97 14.10
CA THR A 207 18.11 6.58 12.83
C THR A 207 17.96 7.67 11.76
N LEU A 208 16.77 8.25 11.63
CA LEU A 208 16.55 9.35 10.68
C LEU A 208 17.39 10.58 11.01
N LYS A 209 17.45 10.97 12.29
CA LYS A 209 18.23 12.14 12.75
C LYS A 209 19.75 11.94 12.67
N GLU A 210 20.23 10.72 12.84
CA GLU A 210 21.65 10.39 12.65
C GLU A 210 22.09 10.57 11.20
N ILE A 211 21.21 10.24 10.26
CA ILE A 211 21.47 10.36 8.83
C ILE A 211 21.23 11.80 8.34
N ASP A 212 20.14 12.39 8.78
CA ASP A 212 19.79 13.77 8.44
C ASP A 212 19.29 14.53 9.68
N PRO A 213 20.14 15.36 10.30
CA PRO A 213 19.78 16.14 11.48
C PRO A 213 18.62 17.13 11.26
N THR A 214 18.22 17.36 10.01
CA THR A 214 17.09 18.26 9.68
C THR A 214 15.75 17.56 9.65
N PHE A 215 15.73 16.24 9.85
CA PHE A 215 14.52 15.41 9.79
C PHE A 215 13.65 15.55 11.06
#